data_35afd98de5e9f0d76d508f32615cace7
#
_entry.id   35afd98de5e9f0d76d508f32615cace7
#
_cell.length_a   1.000
_cell.length_b   1.000
_cell.length_c   1.000
_cell.angle_alpha   90.00
_cell.angle_beta   90.00
_cell.angle_gamma   90.00
#
_symmetry.space_group_name_H-M   'P 1'
#
loop_
_entity.id
_entity.type
_entity.pdbx_description
1 polymer ?
#
loop_
_entity_poly.entity_id
_entity_poly.type
_entity_poly.pdbx_seq_one_letter_code
_entity_poly.pdbx_strand_id
1 'polypeptide(L)'
;MPRKHTDTRKKIKKEILARYLWLFVVLAFFATLRFLHLSAYTLHWYKLMTDKYDVIIIGAGPAGYVAAIRCAQLGLNTACVDNWVGKQGKPTLGGTCLNAGCIPSKALLESSALYVKLRDHAGVHGIVAGELTHDVEAMIAGKDRIVQNLTGGIESLFKSNGVIWLAGNAQLLPDRQVQITAHDGGKQTCSAGHVILATGSVPMAIEAAPLQDGHVVDSAGALDWTDVPERLGIIGAGVIGLELGSVWRRLGSTVTLLEAQDVFLSMADQQLARTAQTLFRKQGLDIRLGALVKQTRAANGTVSVDYEDKDGTPSAVFDRLIVAVGRQPCTEGLTAAETDLLFDEGGCVHVDENCCTNLPGVYAIGDVVRGPMLAHKGSEEGIAVAERIAGQSPEVNYGTIPSVIYTHPEIAWVGKTEEALQQSATPYRSGVFPFAANGRARAMQETEGMVKVLSDEDTDQVLGVHIIGASASELIGQAVISMEFGGSSEDIARTVFAHPTLSESLHEAALAVDGRALHIARKHR
;
A
#
# COMPACT_ATOMS: atom_id res chain seq x y z
N MET A 1 -36.51 26.13 86.17
CA MET A 1 -35.97 25.50 84.98
C MET A 1 -36.43 26.27 83.75
N PRO A 2 -35.54 26.95 83.05
CA PRO A 2 -35.51 26.98 81.58
C PRO A 2 -34.07 27.31 81.09
N ARG A 3 -33.28 26.31 80.60
CA ARG A 3 -31.99 26.58 79.92
C ARG A 3 -31.57 25.47 78.95
N LYS A 4 -32.46 24.72 78.36
CA LYS A 4 -32.08 23.67 77.40
C LYS A 4 -32.49 23.92 75.92
N HIS A 5 -33.20 24.99 75.58
CA HIS A 5 -33.66 25.24 74.22
C HIS A 5 -32.78 26.14 73.34
N THR A 6 -31.81 26.84 73.89
CA THR A 6 -30.91 27.79 73.16
C THR A 6 -29.71 27.12 72.52
N ASP A 7 -29.27 25.93 72.98
CA ASP A 7 -28.08 25.27 72.47
C ASP A 7 -28.34 24.46 71.22
N THR A 8 -29.52 23.89 71.10
CA THR A 8 -29.94 23.08 69.93
C THR A 8 -30.09 23.96 68.66
N ARG A 9 -30.63 25.18 68.78
CA ARG A 9 -30.77 26.14 67.65
C ARG A 9 -29.40 26.66 67.16
N LYS A 10 -28.41 26.82 68.01
CA LYS A 10 -27.05 27.22 67.60
C LYS A 10 -26.30 26.07 66.87
N LYS A 11 -26.54 24.83 67.27
CA LYS A 11 -25.95 23.65 66.66
C LYS A 11 -26.52 23.44 65.25
N ILE A 12 -27.84 23.55 65.10
CA ILE A 12 -28.56 23.45 63.80
C ILE A 12 -28.12 24.56 62.83
N LYS A 13 -27.97 25.81 63.31
CA LYS A 13 -27.47 26.91 62.45
C LYS A 13 -26.00 26.66 62.01
N LYS A 14 -25.14 26.10 62.85
CA LYS A 14 -23.76 25.75 62.46
C LYS A 14 -23.70 24.65 61.45
N GLU A 15 -24.54 23.60 61.56
CA GLU A 15 -24.62 22.53 60.60
C GLU A 15 -25.19 22.99 59.24
N ILE A 16 -26.18 23.84 59.25
CA ILE A 16 -26.75 24.44 58.04
C ILE A 16 -25.71 25.33 57.35
N LEU A 17 -24.99 26.16 58.10
CA LEU A 17 -23.94 27.02 57.56
C LEU A 17 -22.78 26.21 56.99
N ALA A 18 -22.35 25.12 57.64
CA ALA A 18 -21.33 24.20 57.15
C ALA A 18 -21.73 23.50 55.85
N ARG A 19 -23.02 23.09 55.73
CA ARG A 19 -23.55 22.49 54.49
C ARG A 19 -23.62 23.51 53.33
N TYR A 20 -23.98 24.76 53.58
CA TYR A 20 -23.97 25.81 52.56
C TYR A 20 -22.54 26.17 52.14
N LEU A 21 -21.57 26.22 53.09
CA LEU A 21 -20.17 26.46 52.77
C LEU A 21 -19.57 25.34 51.93
N TRP A 22 -19.91 24.08 52.27
CA TRP A 22 -19.47 22.91 51.50
C TRP A 22 -20.08 22.90 50.10
N LEU A 23 -21.37 23.25 49.95
CA LEU A 23 -22.03 23.36 48.66
C LEU A 23 -21.40 24.46 47.77
N PHE A 24 -21.01 25.58 48.40
CA PHE A 24 -20.34 26.68 47.69
C PHE A 24 -18.92 26.30 47.24
N VAL A 25 -18.17 25.56 48.03
CA VAL A 25 -16.84 25.03 47.66
C VAL A 25 -16.93 24.01 46.53
N VAL A 26 -17.93 23.14 46.58
CA VAL A 26 -18.15 22.16 45.52
C VAL A 26 -18.57 22.85 44.21
N LEU A 27 -19.48 23.83 44.27
CA LEU A 27 -19.89 24.61 43.10
C LEU A 27 -18.75 25.44 42.51
N ALA A 28 -17.90 26.04 43.36
CA ALA A 28 -16.70 26.78 42.93
C ALA A 28 -15.66 25.84 42.30
N PHE A 29 -15.51 24.62 42.84
CA PHE A 29 -14.62 23.60 42.27
C PHE A 29 -15.11 23.09 40.88
N PHE A 30 -16.41 22.86 40.70
CA PHE A 30 -16.97 22.53 39.40
C PHE A 30 -16.95 23.70 38.41
N ALA A 31 -17.08 24.94 38.87
CA ALA A 31 -16.94 26.11 38.03
C ALA A 31 -15.48 26.30 37.56
N THR A 32 -14.49 26.10 38.46
CA THR A 32 -13.06 26.13 38.09
C THR A 32 -12.65 24.96 37.18
N LEU A 33 -13.20 23.74 37.37
CA LEU A 33 -12.99 22.61 36.46
C LEU A 33 -13.60 22.90 35.08
N ARG A 34 -14.80 23.49 35.01
CA ARG A 34 -15.38 23.93 33.73
C ARG A 34 -14.56 25.06 33.07
N PHE A 35 -14.03 25.99 33.83
CA PHE A 35 -13.14 27.04 33.29
C PHE A 35 -11.79 26.48 32.82
N LEU A 36 -11.22 25.52 33.52
CA LEU A 36 -9.99 24.83 33.10
C LEU A 36 -10.24 23.93 31.86
N HIS A 37 -11.38 23.27 31.77
CA HIS A 37 -11.77 22.53 30.58
C HIS A 37 -12.05 23.45 29.37
N LEU A 38 -12.77 24.57 29.59
CA LEU A 38 -12.98 25.59 28.56
C LEU A 38 -11.67 26.26 28.13
N SER A 39 -10.74 26.53 29.07
CA SER A 39 -9.42 27.11 28.71
C SER A 39 -8.54 26.08 27.97
N ALA A 40 -8.60 24.81 28.32
CA ALA A 40 -7.89 23.76 27.59
C ALA A 40 -8.50 23.54 26.17
N TYR A 41 -9.83 23.60 26.05
CA TYR A 41 -10.50 23.61 24.75
C TYR A 41 -10.19 24.88 23.95
N THR A 42 -10.21 26.08 24.56
CA THR A 42 -9.86 27.32 23.86
C THR A 42 -8.37 27.40 23.53
N LEU A 43 -7.46 26.87 24.36
CA LEU A 43 -6.04 26.77 24.00
C LEU A 43 -5.82 25.72 22.87
N HIS A 44 -6.57 24.64 22.86
CA HIS A 44 -6.53 23.67 21.78
C HIS A 44 -7.08 24.27 20.48
N TRP A 45 -8.21 25.01 20.56
CA TRP A 45 -8.76 25.76 19.41
C TRP A 45 -7.87 26.97 19.02
N TYR A 46 -7.20 27.63 19.95
CA TYR A 46 -6.27 28.71 19.63
C TYR A 46 -4.97 28.19 18.98
N LYS A 47 -4.54 26.97 19.32
CA LYS A 47 -3.43 26.28 18.65
C LYS A 47 -3.83 25.75 17.25
N LEU A 48 -5.14 25.51 17.01
CA LEU A 48 -5.71 25.21 15.72
C LEU A 48 -5.90 26.44 14.82
N MET A 49 -5.77 27.66 15.37
CA MET A 49 -5.89 28.93 14.65
C MET A 49 -4.53 29.56 14.31
N THR A 50 -3.43 28.82 14.40
CA THR A 50 -2.18 29.29 13.80
C THR A 50 -2.20 28.93 12.33
N ASP A 51 -2.56 29.88 11.47
CA ASP A 51 -2.51 29.75 10.00
C ASP A 51 -1.07 29.56 9.46
N LYS A 52 -0.12 29.22 10.31
CA LYS A 52 1.30 29.08 9.97
C LYS A 52 1.93 27.81 10.53
N TYR A 53 2.45 26.98 9.63
CA TYR A 53 3.15 25.74 9.92
C TYR A 53 4.60 25.78 9.40
N ASP A 54 5.49 24.97 9.96
CA ASP A 54 6.79 24.74 9.36
C ASP A 54 6.64 23.87 8.10
N VAL A 55 5.78 22.85 8.17
CA VAL A 55 5.49 21.96 7.05
C VAL A 55 3.98 21.67 6.95
N ILE A 56 3.44 21.78 5.73
CA ILE A 56 2.10 21.25 5.40
C ILE A 56 2.27 20.11 4.39
N ILE A 57 1.70 18.94 4.70
CA ILE A 57 1.64 17.79 3.80
C ILE A 57 0.24 17.70 3.18
N ILE A 58 0.16 17.55 1.86
CA ILE A 58 -1.10 17.36 1.12
C ILE A 58 -1.22 15.91 0.71
N GLY A 59 -2.12 15.17 1.36
CA GLY A 59 -2.34 13.73 1.23
C GLY A 59 -1.78 12.96 2.41
N ALA A 60 -2.56 12.04 2.98
CA ALA A 60 -2.19 11.18 4.11
C ALA A 60 -2.13 9.69 3.71
N GLY A 61 -1.78 9.39 2.46
CA GLY A 61 -1.36 8.05 2.04
C GLY A 61 -0.01 7.67 2.66
N PRO A 62 0.55 6.47 2.36
CA PRO A 62 1.81 5.99 2.94
C PRO A 62 2.97 7.00 2.88
N ALA A 63 3.13 7.69 1.78
CA ALA A 63 4.15 8.75 1.65
C ALA A 63 3.88 9.91 2.62
N GLY A 64 2.63 10.42 2.62
CA GLY A 64 2.29 11.64 3.35
C GLY A 64 2.21 11.45 4.86
N TYR A 65 1.58 10.37 5.36
CA TYR A 65 1.50 10.19 6.82
C TYR A 65 2.88 9.88 7.43
N VAL A 66 3.74 9.16 6.70
CA VAL A 66 5.12 8.90 7.14
C VAL A 66 5.92 10.19 7.18
N ALA A 67 5.87 11.00 6.11
CA ALA A 67 6.49 12.32 6.08
C ALA A 67 6.01 13.22 7.23
N ALA A 68 4.70 13.25 7.49
CA ALA A 68 4.12 14.08 8.56
C ALA A 68 4.62 13.66 9.95
N ILE A 69 4.64 12.36 10.23
CA ILE A 69 5.15 11.84 11.51
C ILE A 69 6.66 12.16 11.62
N ARG A 70 7.44 11.94 10.55
CA ARG A 70 8.88 12.19 10.58
C ARG A 70 9.20 13.67 10.77
N CYS A 71 8.50 14.59 10.09
CA CYS A 71 8.62 16.03 10.30
C CYS A 71 8.37 16.41 11.77
N ALA A 72 7.29 15.90 12.35
CA ALA A 72 6.95 16.15 13.75
C ALA A 72 8.01 15.59 14.73
N GLN A 73 8.55 14.41 14.49
CA GLN A 73 9.65 13.82 15.26
C GLN A 73 10.93 14.66 15.22
N LEU A 74 11.13 15.38 14.12
CA LEU A 74 12.27 16.31 13.95
C LEU A 74 12.00 17.70 14.55
N GLY A 75 10.85 17.87 15.23
CA GLY A 75 10.50 19.11 15.96
C GLY A 75 9.82 20.17 15.10
N LEU A 76 9.42 19.85 13.88
CA LEU A 76 8.73 20.77 12.99
C LEU A 76 7.22 20.83 13.33
N ASN A 77 6.66 22.04 13.35
CA ASN A 77 5.21 22.25 13.50
C ASN A 77 4.50 21.81 12.21
N THR A 78 3.85 20.66 12.26
CA THR A 78 3.42 19.91 11.08
C THR A 78 1.91 19.78 11.01
N ALA A 79 1.33 20.09 9.84
CA ALA A 79 -0.05 19.76 9.49
C ALA A 79 -0.09 18.78 8.31
N CYS A 80 -1.09 17.89 8.29
CA CYS A 80 -1.37 16.98 7.19
C CYS A 80 -2.82 17.14 6.77
N VAL A 81 -3.06 17.38 5.48
CA VAL A 81 -4.40 17.54 4.90
C VAL A 81 -4.75 16.29 4.12
N ASP A 82 -5.96 15.74 4.35
CA ASP A 82 -6.45 14.60 3.56
C ASP A 82 -7.97 14.68 3.37
N ASN A 83 -8.42 14.32 2.19
CA ASN A 83 -9.83 14.38 1.81
C ASN A 83 -10.54 13.02 1.87
N TRP A 84 -9.85 11.95 2.24
CA TRP A 84 -10.43 10.62 2.23
C TRP A 84 -11.60 10.49 3.20
N VAL A 85 -12.70 9.94 2.69
CA VAL A 85 -13.89 9.61 3.50
C VAL A 85 -14.06 8.09 3.50
N GLY A 86 -14.03 7.51 4.69
CA GLY A 86 -14.23 6.07 4.86
C GLY A 86 -15.68 5.64 4.63
N LYS A 87 -15.94 4.34 4.59
CA LYS A 87 -17.26 3.73 4.34
C LYS A 87 -18.37 4.20 5.29
N GLN A 88 -18.02 4.68 6.49
CA GLN A 88 -18.97 5.21 7.46
C GLN A 88 -19.31 6.70 7.25
N GLY A 89 -18.85 7.30 6.16
CA GLY A 89 -19.04 8.72 5.87
C GLY A 89 -18.19 9.65 6.75
N LYS A 90 -17.15 9.13 7.43
CA LYS A 90 -16.25 9.91 8.28
C LYS A 90 -14.90 10.09 7.60
N PRO A 91 -14.24 11.25 7.79
CA PRO A 91 -12.86 11.44 7.38
C PRO A 91 -11.97 10.33 7.94
N THR A 92 -11.01 9.86 7.15
CA THR A 92 -10.15 8.72 7.48
C THR A 92 -8.75 8.95 6.89
N LEU A 93 -7.70 8.57 7.60
CA LEU A 93 -6.30 8.64 7.14
C LEU A 93 -5.89 7.36 6.40
N GLY A 94 -4.70 7.37 5.77
CA GLY A 94 -4.07 6.19 5.19
C GLY A 94 -4.15 6.09 3.67
N GLY A 95 -4.89 6.99 3.01
CA GLY A 95 -5.01 7.05 1.54
C GLY A 95 -5.52 5.75 0.92
N THR A 96 -5.30 5.60 -0.38
CA THR A 96 -5.74 4.43 -1.16
C THR A 96 -5.20 3.12 -0.59
N CYS A 97 -3.91 3.05 -0.26
CA CYS A 97 -3.27 1.80 0.17
C CYS A 97 -3.98 1.15 1.36
N LEU A 98 -4.30 1.92 2.42
CA LEU A 98 -4.93 1.37 3.60
C LEU A 98 -6.44 1.17 3.44
N ASN A 99 -7.11 2.09 2.75
CA ASN A 99 -8.58 2.10 2.68
C ASN A 99 -9.15 1.24 1.54
N ALA A 100 -8.50 1.22 0.36
CA ALA A 100 -9.05 0.62 -0.87
C ALA A 100 -7.98 -0.01 -1.78
N GLY A 101 -6.82 -0.37 -1.24
CA GLY A 101 -5.68 -0.90 -2.01
C GLY A 101 -4.97 -2.06 -1.33
N CYS A 102 -3.71 -1.83 -0.92
CA CYS A 102 -2.80 -2.86 -0.44
C CYS A 102 -3.36 -3.67 0.73
N ILE A 103 -3.87 -3.00 1.76
CA ILE A 103 -4.31 -3.69 2.97
C ILE A 103 -5.58 -4.53 2.72
N PRO A 104 -6.66 -3.97 2.18
CA PRO A 104 -7.86 -4.78 1.94
C PRO A 104 -7.62 -5.91 0.91
N SER A 105 -6.77 -5.72 -0.12
CA SER A 105 -6.47 -6.78 -1.08
C SER A 105 -5.68 -7.92 -0.43
N LYS A 106 -4.68 -7.62 0.42
CA LYS A 106 -3.88 -8.64 1.12
C LYS A 106 -4.72 -9.41 2.14
N ALA A 107 -5.67 -8.75 2.81
CA ALA A 107 -6.61 -9.42 3.71
C ALA A 107 -7.49 -10.45 2.98
N LEU A 108 -7.98 -10.13 1.77
CA LEU A 108 -8.75 -11.08 0.96
C LEU A 108 -7.87 -12.16 0.32
N LEU A 109 -6.65 -11.83 -0.10
CA LEU A 109 -5.69 -12.80 -0.60
C LEU A 109 -5.39 -13.86 0.46
N GLU A 110 -5.13 -13.45 1.70
CA GLU A 110 -4.87 -14.35 2.82
C GLU A 110 -6.10 -15.25 3.12
N SER A 111 -7.29 -14.65 3.24
CA SER A 111 -8.53 -15.40 3.51
C SER A 111 -8.82 -16.43 2.42
N SER A 112 -8.69 -16.05 1.14
CA SER A 112 -8.93 -16.94 0.00
C SER A 112 -7.86 -18.02 -0.13
N ALA A 113 -6.59 -17.71 0.20
CA ALA A 113 -5.50 -18.68 0.20
C ALA A 113 -5.69 -19.73 1.30
N LEU A 114 -6.09 -19.30 2.52
CA LEU A 114 -6.40 -20.22 3.62
C LEU A 114 -7.54 -21.18 3.25
N TYR A 115 -8.60 -20.68 2.60
CA TYR A 115 -9.71 -21.51 2.14
C TYR A 115 -9.23 -22.61 1.18
N VAL A 116 -8.44 -22.25 0.16
CA VAL A 116 -7.87 -23.23 -0.80
C VAL A 116 -6.92 -24.20 -0.11
N LYS A 117 -6.08 -23.72 0.80
CA LYS A 117 -5.15 -24.58 1.55
C LYS A 117 -5.88 -25.63 2.38
N LEU A 118 -6.97 -25.27 3.03
CA LEU A 118 -7.79 -26.20 3.79
C LEU A 118 -8.57 -27.16 2.89
N ARG A 119 -9.12 -26.68 1.76
CA ARG A 119 -9.92 -27.47 0.84
C ARG A 119 -9.08 -28.49 0.06
N ASP A 120 -7.94 -28.05 -0.51
CA ASP A 120 -7.21 -28.82 -1.50
C ASP A 120 -5.93 -29.48 -0.94
N HIS A 121 -5.35 -28.92 0.14
CA HIS A 121 -4.04 -29.35 0.64
C HIS A 121 -4.03 -29.90 2.08
N ALA A 122 -5.13 -29.82 2.83
CA ALA A 122 -5.19 -30.36 4.19
C ALA A 122 -4.88 -31.86 4.26
N GLY A 123 -5.34 -32.64 3.28
CA GLY A 123 -5.16 -34.09 3.20
C GLY A 123 -3.70 -34.53 3.14
N VAL A 124 -2.81 -33.77 2.50
CA VAL A 124 -1.37 -34.08 2.40
C VAL A 124 -0.69 -34.06 3.78
N HIS A 125 -1.25 -33.26 4.70
CA HIS A 125 -0.81 -33.17 6.11
C HIS A 125 -1.53 -34.14 7.03
N GLY A 126 -2.35 -35.07 6.49
CA GLY A 126 -3.15 -36.00 7.29
C GLY A 126 -4.36 -35.35 7.99
N ILE A 127 -4.75 -34.15 7.57
CA ILE A 127 -5.89 -33.42 8.13
C ILE A 127 -7.12 -33.75 7.29
N VAL A 128 -8.15 -34.28 7.93
CA VAL A 128 -9.46 -34.53 7.30
C VAL A 128 -10.36 -33.34 7.59
N ALA A 129 -10.54 -32.51 6.58
CA ALA A 129 -11.56 -31.46 6.63
C ALA A 129 -12.88 -32.03 6.10
N GLY A 130 -13.99 -31.71 6.77
CA GLY A 130 -15.33 -31.99 6.25
C GLY A 130 -15.67 -31.10 5.04
N GLU A 131 -16.95 -30.99 4.69
CA GLU A 131 -17.38 -30.04 3.66
C GLU A 131 -17.05 -28.60 4.10
N LEU A 132 -16.20 -27.95 3.31
CA LEU A 132 -15.78 -26.57 3.57
C LEU A 132 -16.62 -25.60 2.73
N THR A 133 -17.23 -24.66 3.40
CA THR A 133 -17.92 -23.52 2.80
C THR A 133 -17.17 -22.23 3.11
N HIS A 134 -17.44 -21.17 2.38
CA HIS A 134 -16.92 -19.85 2.66
C HIS A 134 -18.07 -18.82 2.72
N ASP A 135 -17.88 -17.80 3.53
CA ASP A 135 -18.81 -16.68 3.71
C ASP A 135 -18.09 -15.40 3.30
N VAL A 136 -18.43 -14.89 2.10
CA VAL A 136 -17.80 -13.71 1.53
C VAL A 136 -18.14 -12.45 2.34
N GLU A 137 -19.38 -12.32 2.85
CA GLU A 137 -19.76 -11.18 3.69
C GLU A 137 -18.91 -11.12 4.96
N ALA A 138 -18.66 -12.28 5.59
CA ALA A 138 -17.79 -12.37 6.75
C ALA A 138 -16.31 -12.04 6.42
N MET A 139 -15.83 -12.44 5.23
CA MET A 139 -14.48 -12.07 4.75
C MET A 139 -14.37 -10.56 4.54
N ILE A 140 -15.36 -9.93 3.90
CA ILE A 140 -15.42 -8.48 3.70
C ILE A 140 -15.47 -7.74 5.04
N ALA A 141 -16.34 -8.18 5.97
CA ALA A 141 -16.40 -7.59 7.31
C ALA A 141 -15.08 -7.74 8.08
N GLY A 142 -14.38 -8.88 7.89
CA GLY A 142 -13.04 -9.11 8.45
C GLY A 142 -12.01 -8.13 7.91
N LYS A 143 -11.96 -7.98 6.60
CA LYS A 143 -11.13 -7.00 5.89
C LYS A 143 -11.40 -5.57 6.37
N ASP A 144 -12.67 -5.18 6.49
CA ASP A 144 -13.05 -3.83 6.92
C ASP A 144 -12.61 -3.54 8.37
N ARG A 145 -12.65 -4.53 9.27
CA ARG A 145 -12.10 -4.39 10.63
C ARG A 145 -10.59 -4.17 10.62
N ILE A 146 -9.84 -4.86 9.74
CA ILE A 146 -8.39 -4.65 9.60
C ILE A 146 -8.11 -3.22 9.13
N VAL A 147 -8.83 -2.73 8.11
CA VAL A 147 -8.72 -1.36 7.60
C VAL A 147 -9.00 -0.34 8.71
N GLN A 148 -10.11 -0.49 9.44
CA GLN A 148 -10.47 0.41 10.55
C GLN A 148 -9.42 0.46 11.65
N ASN A 149 -8.86 -0.69 12.03
CA ASN A 149 -7.82 -0.76 13.07
C ASN A 149 -6.56 -0.03 12.62
N LEU A 150 -6.12 -0.21 11.38
CA LEU A 150 -4.89 0.41 10.87
C LEU A 150 -5.06 1.92 10.64
N THR A 151 -6.18 2.35 10.08
CA THR A 151 -6.44 3.78 9.87
C THR A 151 -6.62 4.54 11.19
N GLY A 152 -7.31 3.94 12.19
CA GLY A 152 -7.37 4.47 13.55
C GLY A 152 -6.00 4.48 14.26
N GLY A 153 -5.13 3.55 13.90
CA GLY A 153 -3.73 3.55 14.33
C GLY A 153 -2.96 4.78 13.86
N ILE A 154 -3.14 5.19 12.59
CA ILE A 154 -2.49 6.41 12.06
C ILE A 154 -3.01 7.66 12.79
N GLU A 155 -4.31 7.75 13.04
CA GLU A 155 -4.87 8.87 13.81
C GLU A 155 -4.23 8.96 15.20
N SER A 156 -4.05 7.82 15.86
CA SER A 156 -3.37 7.74 17.16
C SER A 156 -1.90 8.17 17.07
N LEU A 157 -1.20 7.77 16.00
CA LEU A 157 0.18 8.18 15.73
C LEU A 157 0.28 9.69 15.46
N PHE A 158 -0.62 10.28 14.70
CA PHE A 158 -0.67 11.74 14.50
C PHE A 158 -0.83 12.45 15.82
N LYS A 159 -1.79 12.03 16.64
CA LYS A 159 -2.04 12.61 17.95
C LYS A 159 -0.82 12.51 18.88
N SER A 160 -0.16 11.35 18.92
CA SER A 160 0.99 11.12 19.80
C SER A 160 2.23 11.90 19.37
N ASN A 161 2.40 12.18 18.06
CA ASN A 161 3.51 12.96 17.52
C ASN A 161 3.19 14.46 17.38
N GLY A 162 1.96 14.89 17.68
CA GLY A 162 1.55 16.30 17.58
C GLY A 162 1.32 16.79 16.16
N VAL A 163 1.07 15.88 15.20
CA VAL A 163 0.67 16.24 13.83
C VAL A 163 -0.77 16.75 13.84
N ILE A 164 -1.02 17.91 13.25
CA ILE A 164 -2.36 18.48 13.09
C ILE A 164 -3.01 17.89 11.85
N TRP A 165 -4.09 17.12 12.02
CA TRP A 165 -4.87 16.62 10.91
C TRP A 165 -5.97 17.59 10.50
N LEU A 166 -5.98 17.99 9.22
CA LEU A 166 -6.96 18.88 8.61
C LEU A 166 -7.76 18.08 7.57
N ALA A 167 -9.00 17.71 7.89
CA ALA A 167 -9.84 16.91 7.01
C ALA A 167 -10.49 17.78 5.91
N GLY A 168 -10.16 17.53 4.65
CA GLY A 168 -10.68 18.27 3.50
C GLY A 168 -9.77 18.22 2.28
N ASN A 169 -10.19 18.92 1.22
CA ASN A 169 -9.40 19.09 0.02
C ASN A 169 -8.40 20.22 0.19
N ALA A 170 -7.17 20.01 -0.28
CA ALA A 170 -6.13 21.04 -0.26
C ALA A 170 -5.73 21.44 -1.69
N GLN A 171 -5.47 22.74 -1.88
CA GLN A 171 -4.94 23.30 -3.12
C GLN A 171 -3.73 24.17 -2.79
N LEU A 172 -2.61 23.91 -3.48
CA LEU A 172 -1.41 24.73 -3.39
C LEU A 172 -1.64 26.06 -4.10
N LEU A 173 -1.41 27.16 -3.41
CA LEU A 173 -1.41 28.53 -3.92
C LEU A 173 0.04 29.05 -4.03
N PRO A 174 0.27 30.21 -4.69
CA PRO A 174 1.57 30.89 -4.67
C PRO A 174 2.11 31.10 -3.25
N ASP A 175 3.41 31.31 -3.11
CA ASP A 175 4.11 31.60 -1.84
C ASP A 175 3.91 30.56 -0.73
N ARG A 176 3.75 29.29 -1.09
CA ARG A 176 3.55 28.15 -0.16
C ARG A 176 2.33 28.33 0.75
N GLN A 177 1.31 29.00 0.22
CA GLN A 177 0.00 28.98 0.85
C GLN A 177 -0.76 27.73 0.44
N VAL A 178 -1.57 27.21 1.32
CA VAL A 178 -2.44 26.04 1.07
C VAL A 178 -3.86 26.42 1.43
N GLN A 179 -4.74 26.44 0.45
CA GLN A 179 -6.17 26.58 0.66
C GLN A 179 -6.76 25.22 1.00
N ILE A 180 -7.46 25.13 2.11
CA ILE A 180 -8.11 23.91 2.58
C ILE A 180 -9.62 24.13 2.54
N THR A 181 -10.33 23.25 1.85
CA THR A 181 -11.80 23.21 1.82
C THR A 181 -12.26 22.00 2.62
N ALA A 182 -12.80 22.22 3.80
CA ALA A 182 -13.33 21.17 4.66
C ALA A 182 -14.56 20.49 4.04
N HIS A 183 -14.92 19.29 4.52
CA HIS A 183 -16.06 18.52 3.98
C HIS A 183 -17.43 19.23 4.15
N ASP A 184 -17.54 20.15 5.11
CA ASP A 184 -18.73 21.00 5.29
C ASP A 184 -18.75 22.24 4.39
N GLY A 185 -17.73 22.42 3.54
CA GLY A 185 -17.58 23.55 2.62
C GLY A 185 -16.86 24.76 3.22
N GLY A 186 -16.47 24.73 4.51
CA GLY A 186 -15.67 25.77 5.15
C GLY A 186 -14.30 25.88 4.48
N LYS A 187 -13.83 27.12 4.25
CA LYS A 187 -12.52 27.38 3.63
C LYS A 187 -11.59 28.09 4.60
N GLN A 188 -10.34 27.65 4.64
CA GLN A 188 -9.25 28.33 5.34
C GLN A 188 -7.99 28.32 4.47
N THR A 189 -7.12 29.31 4.65
CA THR A 189 -5.82 29.36 3.99
C THR A 189 -4.74 29.37 5.04
N CYS A 190 -3.81 28.42 4.95
CA CYS A 190 -2.67 28.29 5.82
C CYS A 190 -1.38 28.61 5.06
N SER A 191 -0.38 29.16 5.74
CA SER A 191 0.96 29.38 5.20
C SER A 191 1.95 28.36 5.78
N ALA A 192 2.93 27.93 4.97
CA ALA A 192 3.95 26.98 5.40
C ALA A 192 5.36 27.47 5.08
N GLY A 193 6.34 27.05 5.88
CA GLY A 193 7.75 27.12 5.51
C GLY A 193 8.06 26.22 4.34
N HIS A 194 7.48 25.01 4.35
CA HIS A 194 7.61 23.99 3.30
C HIS A 194 6.27 23.32 3.03
N VAL A 195 6.04 22.88 1.79
CA VAL A 195 4.88 22.06 1.41
C VAL A 195 5.34 20.75 0.78
N ILE A 196 4.73 19.63 1.18
CA ILE A 196 4.99 18.32 0.61
C ILE A 196 3.72 17.83 -0.08
N LEU A 197 3.79 17.62 -1.40
CA LEU A 197 2.71 17.08 -2.21
C LEU A 197 2.79 15.55 -2.19
N ALA A 198 1.77 14.90 -1.63
CA ALA A 198 1.70 13.45 -1.46
C ALA A 198 0.31 12.91 -1.81
N THR A 199 -0.32 13.49 -2.84
CA THR A 199 -1.70 13.17 -3.25
C THR A 199 -1.87 11.80 -3.87
N GLY A 200 -0.76 11.12 -4.19
CA GLY A 200 -0.76 9.74 -4.65
C GLY A 200 -1.28 9.57 -6.08
N SER A 201 -2.05 8.51 -6.31
CA SER A 201 -2.54 8.10 -7.61
C SER A 201 -3.99 7.62 -7.55
N VAL A 202 -4.64 7.60 -8.70
CA VAL A 202 -6.00 7.06 -8.91
C VAL A 202 -5.98 5.96 -9.99
N PRO A 203 -6.95 5.03 -10.02
CA PRO A 203 -7.07 4.09 -11.12
C PRO A 203 -7.19 4.81 -12.46
N MET A 204 -6.50 4.28 -13.48
CA MET A 204 -6.60 4.81 -14.84
C MET A 204 -7.95 4.41 -15.45
N ALA A 205 -8.71 5.39 -15.92
CA ALA A 205 -9.94 5.19 -16.67
C ALA A 205 -9.61 4.92 -18.15
N ILE A 206 -10.37 4.05 -18.80
CA ILE A 206 -10.32 3.82 -20.25
C ILE A 206 -11.71 4.00 -20.87
N GLU A 207 -11.76 4.70 -22.01
CA GLU A 207 -13.02 4.95 -22.71
C GLU A 207 -13.72 3.67 -23.18
N ALA A 208 -12.93 2.64 -23.49
CA ALA A 208 -13.44 1.33 -23.92
C ALA A 208 -14.24 0.59 -22.82
N ALA A 209 -14.01 0.91 -21.54
CA ALA A 209 -14.67 0.27 -20.40
C ALA A 209 -15.01 1.30 -19.29
N PRO A 210 -16.01 2.18 -19.52
CA PRO A 210 -16.46 3.12 -18.52
C PRO A 210 -17.03 2.36 -17.30
N LEU A 211 -16.73 2.86 -16.11
CA LEU A 211 -17.25 2.25 -14.87
C LEU A 211 -18.77 2.35 -14.82
N GLN A 212 -19.42 1.27 -14.36
CA GLN A 212 -20.87 1.18 -14.20
C GLN A 212 -21.17 0.41 -12.91
N ASP A 213 -21.93 1.03 -12.02
CA ASP A 213 -22.27 0.47 -10.71
C ASP A 213 -22.72 -0.98 -10.79
N GLY A 214 -22.07 -1.82 -9.97
CA GLY A 214 -22.37 -3.24 -9.81
C GLY A 214 -21.84 -4.16 -10.92
N HIS A 215 -21.47 -3.65 -12.10
CA HIS A 215 -21.09 -4.47 -13.25
C HIS A 215 -19.66 -4.24 -13.72
N VAL A 216 -19.26 -2.99 -13.93
CA VAL A 216 -17.91 -2.61 -14.35
C VAL A 216 -17.30 -1.75 -13.26
N VAL A 217 -16.29 -2.25 -12.58
CA VAL A 217 -15.69 -1.57 -11.43
C VAL A 217 -14.16 -1.47 -11.59
N ASP A 218 -13.55 -0.58 -10.83
CA ASP A 218 -12.12 -0.57 -10.61
C ASP A 218 -11.69 -1.56 -9.51
N SER A 219 -10.42 -1.51 -9.13
CA SER A 219 -9.87 -2.35 -8.06
C SER A 219 -10.54 -2.12 -6.69
N ALA A 220 -10.93 -0.87 -6.39
CA ALA A 220 -11.58 -0.53 -5.12
C ALA A 220 -12.99 -1.13 -5.03
N GLY A 221 -13.77 -1.01 -6.11
CA GLY A 221 -15.11 -1.60 -6.18
C GLY A 221 -15.10 -3.12 -6.06
N ALA A 222 -14.10 -3.78 -6.67
CA ALA A 222 -13.98 -5.24 -6.59
C ALA A 222 -13.63 -5.78 -5.19
N LEU A 223 -13.07 -4.95 -4.31
CA LEU A 223 -12.77 -5.30 -2.91
C LEU A 223 -13.99 -5.27 -1.99
N ASP A 224 -15.15 -4.84 -2.50
CA ASP A 224 -16.36 -4.67 -1.70
C ASP A 224 -17.52 -5.57 -2.13
N TRP A 225 -17.30 -6.47 -3.10
CA TRP A 225 -18.31 -7.44 -3.47
C TRP A 225 -18.57 -8.43 -2.34
N THR A 226 -19.83 -8.69 -2.07
CA THR A 226 -20.28 -9.60 -1.01
C THR A 226 -20.72 -10.97 -1.54
N ASP A 227 -20.72 -11.14 -2.85
CA ASP A 227 -21.02 -12.39 -3.56
C ASP A 227 -19.97 -12.69 -4.63
N VAL A 228 -19.81 -13.95 -4.97
CA VAL A 228 -18.85 -14.44 -5.97
C VAL A 228 -19.50 -14.41 -7.36
N PRO A 229 -18.98 -13.61 -8.33
CA PRO A 229 -19.46 -13.68 -9.70
C PRO A 229 -19.09 -15.03 -10.32
N GLU A 230 -19.98 -15.66 -11.06
CA GLU A 230 -19.70 -16.93 -11.74
C GLU A 230 -18.62 -16.74 -12.82
N ARG A 231 -18.79 -15.68 -13.66
CA ARG A 231 -17.87 -15.32 -14.74
C ARG A 231 -17.31 -13.93 -14.50
N LEU A 232 -16.02 -13.87 -14.23
CA LEU A 232 -15.31 -12.61 -13.97
C LEU A 232 -14.37 -12.29 -15.12
N GLY A 233 -14.56 -11.12 -15.73
CA GLY A 233 -13.60 -10.51 -16.64
C GLY A 233 -12.68 -9.54 -15.90
N ILE A 234 -11.42 -9.46 -16.30
CA ILE A 234 -10.46 -8.48 -15.79
C ILE A 234 -9.71 -7.89 -16.98
N ILE A 235 -9.72 -6.58 -17.12
CA ILE A 235 -8.91 -5.87 -18.11
C ILE A 235 -7.59 -5.48 -17.44
N GLY A 236 -6.48 -6.04 -17.95
CA GLY A 236 -5.14 -5.92 -17.41
C GLY A 236 -4.71 -7.15 -16.59
N ALA A 237 -3.59 -7.77 -16.99
CA ALA A 237 -2.96 -8.89 -16.29
C ALA A 237 -1.69 -8.46 -15.52
N GLY A 238 -1.67 -7.21 -15.04
CA GLY A 238 -0.65 -6.69 -14.13
C GLY A 238 -0.89 -7.13 -12.68
N VAL A 239 -0.14 -6.53 -11.74
CA VAL A 239 -0.16 -6.86 -10.31
C VAL A 239 -1.57 -6.93 -9.74
N ILE A 240 -2.36 -5.85 -9.92
CA ILE A 240 -3.71 -5.72 -9.35
C ILE A 240 -4.66 -6.75 -9.97
N GLY A 241 -4.63 -6.91 -11.30
CA GLY A 241 -5.48 -7.87 -11.99
C GLY A 241 -5.22 -9.31 -11.58
N LEU A 242 -3.94 -9.69 -11.41
CA LEU A 242 -3.55 -11.02 -10.95
C LEU A 242 -3.94 -11.29 -9.49
N GLU A 243 -3.76 -10.32 -8.61
CA GLU A 243 -4.13 -10.45 -7.20
C GLU A 243 -5.64 -10.62 -7.04
N LEU A 244 -6.45 -9.72 -7.62
CA LEU A 244 -7.91 -9.80 -7.54
C LEU A 244 -8.44 -11.03 -8.28
N GLY A 245 -7.89 -11.34 -9.47
CA GLY A 245 -8.23 -12.56 -10.20
C GLY A 245 -7.98 -13.83 -9.39
N SER A 246 -6.87 -13.87 -8.65
CA SER A 246 -6.55 -14.98 -7.75
C SER A 246 -7.53 -15.10 -6.59
N VAL A 247 -7.94 -13.98 -5.96
CA VAL A 247 -8.95 -13.99 -4.88
C VAL A 247 -10.25 -14.62 -5.39
N TRP A 248 -10.82 -14.07 -6.45
CA TRP A 248 -12.14 -14.51 -6.94
C TRP A 248 -12.09 -15.90 -7.56
N ARG A 249 -10.97 -16.27 -8.21
CA ARG A 249 -10.77 -17.64 -8.71
C ARG A 249 -10.78 -18.67 -7.58
N ARG A 250 -10.11 -18.39 -6.48
CA ARG A 250 -10.06 -19.26 -5.30
C ARG A 250 -11.43 -19.44 -4.66
N LEU A 251 -12.26 -18.40 -4.71
CA LEU A 251 -13.63 -18.40 -4.16
C LEU A 251 -14.67 -19.00 -5.13
N GLY A 252 -14.29 -19.35 -6.38
CA GLY A 252 -15.16 -20.11 -7.28
C GLY A 252 -15.44 -19.47 -8.65
N SER A 253 -15.03 -18.24 -8.89
CA SER A 253 -15.22 -17.59 -10.20
C SER A 253 -14.45 -18.29 -11.33
N THR A 254 -15.03 -18.31 -12.52
CA THR A 254 -14.29 -18.51 -13.77
C THR A 254 -13.71 -17.17 -14.17
N VAL A 255 -12.36 -17.05 -14.18
CA VAL A 255 -11.66 -15.76 -14.36
C VAL A 255 -10.94 -15.72 -15.70
N THR A 256 -11.22 -14.68 -16.49
CA THR A 256 -10.48 -14.35 -17.73
C THR A 256 -9.83 -12.98 -17.58
N LEU A 257 -8.50 -12.91 -17.80
CA LEU A 257 -7.73 -11.67 -17.84
C LEU A 257 -7.42 -11.31 -19.30
N LEU A 258 -7.77 -10.09 -19.71
CA LEU A 258 -7.51 -9.54 -21.04
C LEU A 258 -6.35 -8.55 -20.92
N GLU A 259 -5.19 -8.90 -21.47
CA GLU A 259 -3.97 -8.10 -21.43
C GLU A 259 -3.62 -7.61 -22.83
N ALA A 260 -3.50 -6.30 -22.98
CA ALA A 260 -3.20 -5.67 -24.27
C ALA A 260 -1.78 -5.97 -24.77
N GLN A 261 -0.83 -6.19 -23.86
CA GLN A 261 0.56 -6.51 -24.22
C GLN A 261 0.71 -7.98 -24.61
N ASP A 262 1.64 -8.24 -25.53
CA ASP A 262 1.99 -9.61 -25.97
C ASP A 262 2.90 -10.35 -24.96
N VAL A 263 3.53 -9.60 -24.05
CA VAL A 263 4.48 -10.13 -23.05
C VAL A 263 3.84 -10.07 -21.67
N PHE A 264 3.74 -11.24 -21.03
CA PHE A 264 3.22 -11.33 -19.66
C PHE A 264 4.22 -10.77 -18.66
N LEU A 265 3.76 -9.86 -17.76
CA LEU A 265 4.55 -9.22 -16.73
C LEU A 265 5.89 -8.68 -17.27
N SER A 266 5.82 -7.81 -18.28
CA SER A 266 7.00 -7.28 -18.98
C SER A 266 8.00 -6.54 -18.06
N MET A 267 7.56 -6.11 -16.87
CA MET A 267 8.41 -5.47 -15.86
C MET A 267 9.22 -6.46 -15.02
N ALA A 268 8.89 -7.75 -15.04
CA ALA A 268 9.60 -8.78 -14.28
C ALA A 268 10.58 -9.56 -15.18
N ASP A 269 11.57 -10.21 -14.57
CA ASP A 269 12.45 -11.15 -15.27
C ASP A 269 11.61 -12.21 -16.01
N GLN A 270 11.90 -12.42 -17.29
CA GLN A 270 11.05 -13.24 -18.15
C GLN A 270 11.10 -14.73 -17.83
N GLN A 271 12.14 -15.23 -17.18
CA GLN A 271 12.13 -16.61 -16.67
C GLN A 271 11.12 -16.74 -15.52
N LEU A 272 11.08 -15.74 -14.65
CA LEU A 272 10.12 -15.64 -13.56
C LEU A 272 8.67 -15.51 -14.10
N ALA A 273 8.47 -14.59 -15.04
CA ALA A 273 7.16 -14.32 -15.65
C ALA A 273 6.57 -15.55 -16.34
N ARG A 274 7.38 -16.30 -17.13
CA ARG A 274 6.93 -17.55 -17.77
C ARG A 274 6.55 -18.64 -16.75
N THR A 275 7.32 -18.75 -15.66
CA THR A 275 7.01 -19.68 -14.57
C THR A 275 5.68 -19.28 -13.92
N ALA A 276 5.49 -18.01 -13.60
CA ALA A 276 4.26 -17.48 -13.03
C ALA A 276 3.05 -17.73 -13.93
N GLN A 277 3.14 -17.43 -15.22
CA GLN A 277 2.07 -17.65 -16.19
C GLN A 277 1.63 -19.12 -16.24
N THR A 278 2.61 -20.04 -16.22
CA THR A 278 2.32 -21.48 -16.22
C THR A 278 1.57 -21.90 -14.96
N LEU A 279 1.99 -21.40 -13.79
CA LEU A 279 1.35 -21.70 -12.50
C LEU A 279 -0.06 -21.12 -12.40
N PHE A 280 -0.25 -19.87 -12.82
CA PHE A 280 -1.58 -19.23 -12.80
C PHE A 280 -2.57 -19.91 -13.74
N ARG A 281 -2.13 -20.32 -14.94
CA ARG A 281 -2.98 -21.12 -15.85
C ARG A 281 -3.36 -22.47 -15.24
N LYS A 282 -2.43 -23.15 -14.57
CA LYS A 282 -2.69 -24.38 -13.82
C LYS A 282 -3.73 -24.18 -12.71
N GLN A 283 -3.75 -22.99 -12.08
CA GLN A 283 -4.74 -22.61 -11.09
C GLN A 283 -6.09 -22.19 -11.68
N GLY A 284 -6.17 -22.12 -13.02
CA GLY A 284 -7.40 -21.86 -13.78
C GLY A 284 -7.65 -20.37 -14.07
N LEU A 285 -6.61 -19.52 -14.07
CA LEU A 285 -6.69 -18.18 -14.64
C LEU A 285 -6.50 -18.26 -16.16
N ASP A 286 -7.52 -17.81 -16.92
CA ASP A 286 -7.44 -17.68 -18.38
C ASP A 286 -6.80 -16.34 -18.74
N ILE A 287 -5.48 -16.34 -18.99
CA ILE A 287 -4.70 -15.14 -19.31
C ILE A 287 -4.54 -15.05 -20.82
N ARG A 288 -5.17 -14.04 -21.43
CA ARG A 288 -5.15 -13.74 -22.87
C ARG A 288 -4.27 -12.52 -23.12
N LEU A 289 -3.12 -12.74 -23.75
CA LEU A 289 -2.17 -11.70 -24.14
C LEU A 289 -2.50 -11.17 -25.53
N GLY A 290 -2.11 -9.93 -25.83
CA GLY A 290 -2.43 -9.25 -27.08
C GLY A 290 -3.93 -8.97 -27.24
N ALA A 291 -4.70 -8.99 -26.17
CA ALA A 291 -6.15 -8.81 -26.14
C ALA A 291 -6.52 -7.36 -25.81
N LEU A 292 -6.61 -6.51 -26.83
CA LEU A 292 -6.92 -5.09 -26.68
C LEU A 292 -8.44 -4.85 -26.66
N VAL A 293 -8.98 -4.52 -25.50
CA VAL A 293 -10.42 -4.21 -25.33
C VAL A 293 -10.79 -2.95 -26.13
N LYS A 294 -11.85 -3.06 -26.93
CA LYS A 294 -12.38 -1.98 -27.79
C LYS A 294 -13.64 -1.36 -27.24
N GLN A 295 -14.52 -2.17 -26.66
CA GLN A 295 -15.79 -1.69 -26.11
C GLN A 295 -16.35 -2.64 -25.08
N THR A 296 -17.03 -2.08 -24.08
CA THR A 296 -17.86 -2.83 -23.13
C THR A 296 -19.32 -2.37 -23.17
N ARG A 297 -20.26 -3.28 -22.92
CA ARG A 297 -21.70 -2.98 -22.82
C ARG A 297 -22.28 -3.80 -21.68
N ALA A 298 -22.76 -3.12 -20.64
CA ALA A 298 -23.53 -3.77 -19.59
C ALA A 298 -25.03 -3.78 -19.95
N ALA A 299 -25.63 -4.95 -19.94
CA ALA A 299 -27.05 -5.14 -20.18
C ALA A 299 -27.54 -6.46 -19.55
N ASN A 300 -28.78 -6.46 -19.04
CA ASN A 300 -29.45 -7.65 -18.50
C ASN A 300 -28.63 -8.40 -17.42
N GLY A 301 -27.90 -7.65 -16.56
CA GLY A 301 -27.09 -8.25 -15.49
C GLY A 301 -25.76 -8.84 -15.92
N THR A 302 -25.31 -8.60 -17.16
CA THR A 302 -24.02 -9.06 -17.68
C THR A 302 -23.29 -7.96 -18.40
N VAL A 303 -21.97 -8.14 -18.60
CA VAL A 303 -21.09 -7.25 -19.37
C VAL A 303 -20.56 -7.99 -20.58
N SER A 304 -20.87 -7.50 -21.78
CA SER A 304 -20.25 -7.93 -23.03
C SER A 304 -19.00 -7.10 -23.28
N VAL A 305 -17.89 -7.77 -23.61
CA VAL A 305 -16.59 -7.17 -23.89
C VAL A 305 -16.14 -7.56 -25.27
N ASP A 306 -16.05 -6.59 -26.17
CA ASP A 306 -15.45 -6.76 -27.51
C ASP A 306 -13.97 -6.39 -27.42
N TYR A 307 -13.09 -7.27 -27.87
CA TYR A 307 -11.63 -7.02 -27.89
C TYR A 307 -11.02 -7.50 -29.20
N GLU A 308 -9.85 -7.01 -29.52
CA GLU A 308 -9.07 -7.41 -30.67
C GLU A 308 -7.87 -8.23 -30.21
N ASP A 309 -7.62 -9.36 -30.85
CA ASP A 309 -6.44 -10.18 -30.68
C ASP A 309 -5.91 -10.67 -32.05
N LYS A 310 -4.89 -11.54 -32.04
CA LYS A 310 -4.28 -12.08 -33.28
C LYS A 310 -5.25 -12.90 -34.14
N ASP A 311 -6.35 -13.36 -33.58
CA ASP A 311 -7.33 -14.20 -34.24
C ASP A 311 -8.58 -13.44 -34.73
N GLY A 312 -8.64 -12.11 -34.45
CA GLY A 312 -9.70 -11.20 -34.90
C GLY A 312 -10.29 -10.30 -33.81
N THR A 313 -11.61 -10.13 -33.84
CA THR A 313 -12.36 -9.30 -32.87
C THR A 313 -13.41 -10.14 -32.13
N PRO A 314 -12.99 -11.05 -31.24
CA PRO A 314 -13.93 -11.85 -30.47
C PRO A 314 -14.67 -11.02 -29.42
N SER A 315 -15.79 -11.57 -28.93
CA SER A 315 -16.55 -11.05 -27.79
C SER A 315 -16.57 -12.07 -26.65
N ALA A 316 -16.54 -11.57 -25.43
CA ALA A 316 -16.71 -12.35 -24.21
C ALA A 316 -17.82 -11.76 -23.34
N VAL A 317 -18.51 -12.60 -22.56
CA VAL A 317 -19.60 -12.17 -21.67
C VAL A 317 -19.28 -12.57 -20.23
N PHE A 318 -19.33 -11.61 -19.34
CA PHE A 318 -19.04 -11.73 -17.91
C PHE A 318 -20.23 -11.27 -17.07
N ASP A 319 -20.31 -11.74 -15.83
CA ASP A 319 -21.28 -11.23 -14.86
C ASP A 319 -20.78 -9.92 -14.24
N ARG A 320 -19.45 -9.82 -14.04
CA ARG A 320 -18.77 -8.61 -13.59
C ARG A 320 -17.44 -8.43 -14.29
N LEU A 321 -17.00 -7.16 -14.37
CA LEU A 321 -15.75 -6.77 -15.01
C LEU A 321 -14.95 -5.86 -14.09
N ILE A 322 -13.67 -6.15 -13.94
CA ILE A 322 -12.70 -5.28 -13.24
C ILE A 322 -11.82 -4.59 -14.27
N VAL A 323 -11.67 -3.26 -14.14
CA VAL A 323 -10.71 -2.46 -14.91
C VAL A 323 -9.47 -2.25 -14.05
N ALA A 324 -8.33 -2.88 -14.44
CA ALA A 324 -7.07 -2.88 -13.71
C ALA A 324 -5.87 -2.60 -14.65
N VAL A 325 -6.01 -1.59 -15.51
CA VAL A 325 -5.06 -1.24 -16.58
C VAL A 325 -3.91 -0.34 -16.13
N GLY A 326 -3.84 0.01 -14.86
CA GLY A 326 -2.80 0.85 -14.29
C GLY A 326 -3.36 1.96 -13.42
N ARG A 327 -2.48 2.87 -13.03
CA ARG A 327 -2.78 4.02 -12.19
C ARG A 327 -2.18 5.27 -12.82
N GLN A 328 -2.76 6.43 -12.52
CA GLN A 328 -2.26 7.74 -12.94
C GLN A 328 -2.10 8.66 -11.73
N PRO A 329 -1.16 9.63 -11.76
CA PRO A 329 -0.94 10.55 -10.65
C PRO A 329 -2.20 11.38 -10.37
N CYS A 330 -2.47 11.64 -9.07
CA CYS A 330 -3.60 12.45 -8.64
C CYS A 330 -3.17 13.92 -8.55
N THR A 331 -3.25 14.64 -9.69
CA THR A 331 -2.80 16.05 -9.83
C THR A 331 -3.95 17.01 -10.14
N GLU A 332 -5.16 16.49 -10.38
CA GLU A 332 -6.34 17.32 -10.65
C GLU A 332 -6.69 18.20 -9.44
N GLY A 333 -6.80 19.52 -9.68
CA GLY A 333 -7.11 20.48 -8.63
C GLY A 333 -6.03 20.70 -7.56
N LEU A 334 -4.83 20.12 -7.75
CA LEU A 334 -3.73 20.19 -6.80
C LEU A 334 -3.20 21.62 -6.62
N THR A 335 -3.19 22.40 -7.69
CA THR A 335 -2.65 23.77 -7.69
C THR A 335 -3.69 24.78 -8.19
N ALA A 336 -3.57 26.04 -7.73
CA ALA A 336 -4.28 27.15 -8.35
C ALA A 336 -3.67 27.49 -9.72
N ALA A 337 -4.43 28.15 -10.58
CA ALA A 337 -4.01 28.49 -11.94
C ALA A 337 -2.74 29.38 -11.98
N GLU A 338 -2.54 30.17 -10.93
CA GLU A 338 -1.40 31.09 -10.79
C GLU A 338 -0.15 30.41 -10.21
N THR A 339 -0.21 29.11 -9.91
CA THR A 339 0.90 28.35 -9.35
C THR A 339 1.62 27.59 -10.46
N ASP A 340 2.81 28.05 -10.85
CA ASP A 340 3.61 27.50 -11.95
C ASP A 340 4.32 26.18 -11.56
N LEU A 341 3.58 25.19 -11.05
CA LEU A 341 4.12 23.87 -10.78
C LEU A 341 4.31 23.09 -12.09
N LEU A 342 5.49 22.51 -12.29
CA LEU A 342 5.79 21.75 -13.49
C LEU A 342 5.35 20.29 -13.37
N PHE A 343 4.82 19.78 -14.47
CA PHE A 343 4.43 18.38 -14.64
C PHE A 343 5.22 17.76 -15.79
N ASP A 344 5.48 16.46 -15.73
CA ASP A 344 6.05 15.70 -16.84
C ASP A 344 4.98 15.27 -17.86
N GLU A 345 5.41 14.57 -18.92
CA GLU A 345 4.53 14.09 -20.00
C GLU A 345 3.50 13.06 -19.52
N GLY A 346 3.79 12.35 -18.41
CA GLY A 346 2.91 11.38 -17.75
C GLY A 346 1.91 12.02 -16.78
N GLY A 347 1.97 13.37 -16.61
CA GLY A 347 1.15 14.10 -15.65
C GLY A 347 1.65 14.03 -14.22
N CYS A 348 2.84 13.46 -13.98
CA CYS A 348 3.46 13.48 -12.64
C CYS A 348 4.03 14.86 -12.33
N VAL A 349 4.05 15.23 -11.06
CA VAL A 349 4.78 16.41 -10.61
C VAL A 349 6.26 16.21 -10.88
N HIS A 350 6.85 17.14 -11.62
CA HIS A 350 8.28 17.11 -11.93
C HIS A 350 9.11 17.42 -10.70
N VAL A 351 10.08 16.55 -10.38
CA VAL A 351 11.00 16.71 -9.26
C VAL A 351 12.43 16.32 -9.65
N ASP A 352 13.40 16.90 -8.93
CA ASP A 352 14.80 16.48 -9.00
C ASP A 352 15.04 15.16 -8.22
N GLU A 353 16.30 14.75 -8.09
CA GLU A 353 16.70 13.55 -7.32
C GLU A 353 16.44 13.68 -5.80
N ASN A 354 16.23 14.89 -5.33
CA ASN A 354 15.95 15.23 -3.93
C ASN A 354 14.46 15.42 -3.64
N CYS A 355 13.60 15.07 -4.58
CA CYS A 355 12.15 15.30 -4.53
C CYS A 355 11.76 16.79 -4.47
N CYS A 356 12.65 17.73 -4.84
CA CYS A 356 12.36 19.15 -4.95
C CYS A 356 11.62 19.44 -6.25
N THR A 357 10.53 20.21 -6.18
CA THR A 357 9.86 20.73 -7.36
C THR A 357 10.58 21.98 -7.89
N ASN A 358 10.11 22.56 -8.98
CA ASN A 358 10.58 23.86 -9.48
C ASN A 358 10.24 25.04 -8.53
N LEU A 359 9.35 24.85 -7.56
CA LEU A 359 8.93 25.88 -6.61
C LEU A 359 9.76 25.79 -5.32
N PRO A 360 10.45 26.87 -4.89
CA PRO A 360 11.28 26.85 -3.70
C PRO A 360 10.49 26.46 -2.44
N GLY A 361 10.97 25.43 -1.72
CA GLY A 361 10.35 24.92 -0.51
C GLY A 361 9.09 24.08 -0.75
N VAL A 362 8.83 23.67 -1.99
CA VAL A 362 7.78 22.72 -2.35
C VAL A 362 8.41 21.43 -2.83
N TYR A 363 8.01 20.31 -2.24
CA TYR A 363 8.47 18.96 -2.54
C TYR A 363 7.29 18.12 -3.02
N ALA A 364 7.57 17.04 -3.75
CA ALA A 364 6.54 16.05 -4.09
C ALA A 364 7.09 14.62 -3.96
N ILE A 365 6.27 13.69 -3.46
CA ILE A 365 6.66 12.33 -3.09
C ILE A 365 5.56 11.30 -3.38
N GLY A 366 5.93 10.04 -3.45
CA GLY A 366 5.02 8.90 -3.64
C GLY A 366 4.56 8.77 -5.09
N ASP A 367 3.30 8.33 -5.27
CA ASP A 367 2.77 8.01 -6.60
C ASP A 367 2.53 9.25 -7.48
N VAL A 368 2.53 10.46 -6.91
CA VAL A 368 2.34 11.71 -7.66
C VAL A 368 3.59 12.14 -8.43
N VAL A 369 4.74 11.50 -8.18
CA VAL A 369 6.02 11.72 -8.87
C VAL A 369 6.45 10.48 -9.66
N ARG A 370 7.49 10.63 -10.47
CA ARG A 370 8.10 9.57 -11.28
C ARG A 370 8.48 8.31 -10.48
N GLY A 371 8.67 7.21 -11.19
CA GLY A 371 9.10 5.92 -10.66
C GLY A 371 7.94 4.98 -10.37
N PRO A 372 8.19 3.82 -9.76
CA PRO A 372 7.14 2.86 -9.49
C PRO A 372 6.17 3.38 -8.42
N MET A 373 4.87 3.20 -8.65
CA MET A 373 3.82 3.59 -7.71
C MET A 373 3.73 2.55 -6.58
N LEU A 374 4.69 2.61 -5.65
CA LEU A 374 4.85 1.69 -4.53
C LEU A 374 4.82 2.44 -3.20
N ALA A 375 4.03 1.92 -2.26
CA ALA A 375 3.83 2.54 -0.95
C ALA A 375 5.16 2.75 -0.19
N HIS A 376 6.04 1.74 -0.18
CA HIS A 376 7.33 1.80 0.49
C HIS A 376 8.31 2.80 -0.16
N LYS A 377 8.33 2.93 -1.51
CA LYS A 377 9.07 4.01 -2.18
C LYS A 377 8.62 5.38 -1.66
N GLY A 378 7.31 5.62 -1.64
CA GLY A 378 6.76 6.88 -1.15
C GLY A 378 7.06 7.14 0.33
N SER A 379 7.07 6.09 1.17
CA SER A 379 7.43 6.21 2.59
C SER A 379 8.88 6.64 2.78
N GLU A 380 9.83 6.04 2.05
CA GLU A 380 11.24 6.40 2.11
C GLU A 380 11.51 7.80 1.55
N GLU A 381 10.85 8.19 0.44
CA GLU A 381 10.87 9.57 -0.05
C GLU A 381 10.35 10.55 1.01
N GLY A 382 9.28 10.17 1.73
CA GLY A 382 8.71 10.97 2.82
C GLY A 382 9.67 11.19 3.99
N ILE A 383 10.38 10.15 4.40
CA ILE A 383 11.43 10.24 5.43
C ILE A 383 12.56 11.16 4.94
N ALA A 384 13.05 10.92 3.72
CA ALA A 384 14.17 11.66 3.16
C ALA A 384 13.84 13.16 3.02
N VAL A 385 12.64 13.52 2.53
CA VAL A 385 12.22 14.93 2.43
C VAL A 385 12.08 15.58 3.81
N ALA A 386 11.50 14.87 4.79
CA ALA A 386 11.39 15.40 6.15
C ALA A 386 12.77 15.68 6.78
N GLU A 387 13.73 14.78 6.61
CA GLU A 387 15.11 14.92 7.10
C GLU A 387 15.87 16.03 6.37
N ARG A 388 15.65 16.18 5.06
CA ARG A 388 16.21 17.28 4.26
C ARG A 388 15.70 18.64 4.71
N ILE A 389 14.39 18.78 4.99
CA ILE A 389 13.80 20.02 5.56
C ILE A 389 14.44 20.34 6.91
N ALA A 390 14.78 19.33 7.71
CA ALA A 390 15.49 19.49 8.98
C ALA A 390 17.01 19.73 8.84
N GLY A 391 17.55 19.88 7.61
CA GLY A 391 18.96 20.20 7.35
C GLY A 391 19.90 18.99 7.27
N GLN A 392 19.37 17.76 7.12
CA GLN A 392 20.14 16.55 6.86
C GLN A 392 20.33 16.33 5.35
N SER A 393 21.14 15.35 4.96
CA SER A 393 21.39 14.98 3.57
C SER A 393 21.10 13.49 3.33
N PRO A 394 19.85 13.05 3.44
CA PRO A 394 19.47 11.67 3.17
C PRO A 394 19.47 11.38 1.67
N GLU A 395 19.69 10.12 1.32
CA GLU A 395 19.59 9.59 -0.04
C GLU A 395 18.59 8.43 -0.07
N VAL A 396 17.85 8.29 -1.17
CA VAL A 396 16.99 7.13 -1.45
C VAL A 396 17.61 6.34 -2.59
N ASN A 397 17.94 5.09 -2.33
CA ASN A 397 18.49 4.20 -3.35
C ASN A 397 17.36 3.59 -4.18
N TYR A 398 17.03 4.21 -5.30
CA TYR A 398 15.98 3.73 -6.21
C TYR A 398 16.33 2.39 -6.90
N GLY A 399 17.61 2.00 -6.91
CA GLY A 399 18.08 0.73 -7.49
C GLY A 399 17.74 -0.50 -6.64
N THR A 400 17.39 -0.31 -5.37
CA THR A 400 17.11 -1.38 -4.42
C THR A 400 15.65 -1.43 -3.94
N ILE A 401 14.74 -0.73 -4.63
CA ILE A 401 13.30 -0.76 -4.30
C ILE A 401 12.72 -2.10 -4.77
N PRO A 402 12.21 -2.96 -3.86
CA PRO A 402 11.64 -4.25 -4.23
C PRO A 402 10.23 -4.09 -4.80
N SER A 403 9.87 -4.99 -5.72
CA SER A 403 8.50 -5.16 -6.21
C SER A 403 7.94 -6.50 -5.75
N VAL A 404 6.66 -6.55 -5.42
CA VAL A 404 6.00 -7.77 -4.93
C VAL A 404 4.61 -7.91 -5.54
N ILE A 405 4.24 -9.15 -5.92
CA ILE A 405 2.88 -9.56 -6.26
C ILE A 405 2.47 -10.64 -5.26
N TYR A 406 1.40 -10.39 -4.50
CA TYR A 406 0.96 -11.23 -3.37
C TYR A 406 0.01 -12.35 -3.79
N THR A 407 0.23 -12.92 -4.96
CA THR A 407 -0.47 -14.13 -5.41
C THR A 407 -0.01 -15.36 -4.62
N HIS A 408 -0.41 -16.56 -5.01
CA HIS A 408 0.16 -17.79 -4.52
C HIS A 408 0.52 -18.68 -5.74
N PRO A 409 1.84 -18.97 -5.95
CA PRO A 409 2.97 -18.45 -5.20
C PRO A 409 3.13 -16.93 -5.33
N GLU A 410 3.79 -16.32 -4.35
CA GLU A 410 4.16 -14.91 -4.41
C GLU A 410 5.28 -14.69 -5.42
N ILE A 411 5.35 -13.48 -5.96
CA ILE A 411 6.42 -13.07 -6.88
C ILE A 411 7.08 -11.83 -6.30
N ALA A 412 8.40 -11.81 -6.18
CA ALA A 412 9.15 -10.65 -5.71
C ALA A 412 10.45 -10.48 -6.48
N TRP A 413 10.86 -9.23 -6.69
CA TRP A 413 12.14 -8.93 -7.32
C TRP A 413 12.70 -7.60 -6.86
N VAL A 414 14.02 -7.44 -6.97
CA VAL A 414 14.76 -6.22 -6.74
C VAL A 414 15.90 -6.11 -7.73
N GLY A 415 16.24 -4.90 -8.14
CA GLY A 415 17.34 -4.63 -9.08
C GLY A 415 17.00 -4.91 -10.54
N LYS A 416 18.01 -5.21 -11.34
CA LYS A 416 17.90 -5.36 -12.80
C LYS A 416 17.43 -6.77 -13.18
N THR A 417 16.59 -6.86 -14.21
CA THR A 417 16.24 -8.14 -14.83
C THR A 417 17.34 -8.60 -15.79
N GLU A 418 17.34 -9.87 -16.15
CA GLU A 418 18.28 -10.40 -17.13
C GLU A 418 18.16 -9.70 -18.49
N GLU A 419 16.92 -9.39 -18.91
CA GLU A 419 16.65 -8.66 -20.14
C GLU A 419 17.22 -7.23 -20.11
N ALA A 420 17.12 -6.54 -18.96
CA ALA A 420 17.69 -5.20 -18.79
C ALA A 420 19.21 -5.23 -18.86
N LEU A 421 19.87 -6.24 -18.29
CA LEU A 421 21.33 -6.44 -18.38
C LEU A 421 21.77 -6.74 -19.82
N GLN A 422 21.00 -7.56 -20.55
CA GLN A 422 21.25 -7.86 -21.96
C GLN A 422 21.11 -6.60 -22.83
N GLN A 423 20.06 -5.80 -22.62
CA GLN A 423 19.85 -4.56 -23.36
C GLN A 423 20.95 -3.51 -23.11
N SER A 424 21.45 -3.43 -21.87
CA SER A 424 22.56 -2.52 -21.53
C SER A 424 23.94 -3.10 -21.86
N ALA A 425 24.00 -4.32 -22.40
CA ALA A 425 25.23 -5.08 -22.64
C ALA A 425 26.15 -5.15 -21.39
N THR A 426 25.56 -5.21 -20.21
CA THR A 426 26.27 -5.37 -18.94
C THR A 426 26.65 -6.85 -18.78
N PRO A 427 27.94 -7.22 -18.64
CA PRO A 427 28.35 -8.59 -18.38
C PRO A 427 27.81 -9.08 -17.02
N TYR A 428 27.26 -10.27 -16.99
CA TYR A 428 26.66 -10.83 -15.77
C TYR A 428 26.80 -12.34 -15.70
N ARG A 429 26.72 -12.87 -14.48
CA ARG A 429 26.52 -14.29 -14.19
C ARG A 429 25.17 -14.50 -13.53
N SER A 430 24.59 -15.68 -13.70
CA SER A 430 23.30 -16.01 -13.10
C SER A 430 23.31 -17.35 -12.38
N GLY A 431 22.65 -17.40 -11.22
CA GLY A 431 22.41 -18.61 -10.45
C GLY A 431 20.93 -18.80 -10.18
N VAL A 432 20.44 -20.03 -10.36
CA VAL A 432 19.02 -20.36 -10.15
C VAL A 432 18.92 -21.58 -9.24
N PHE A 433 18.02 -21.49 -8.24
CA PHE A 433 17.72 -22.60 -7.35
C PHE A 433 16.20 -22.81 -7.22
N PRO A 434 15.66 -24.03 -7.53
CA PRO A 434 14.23 -24.31 -7.44
C PRO A 434 13.83 -24.64 -5.99
N PHE A 435 12.68 -24.17 -5.54
CA PHE A 435 12.12 -24.52 -4.22
C PHE A 435 11.87 -26.02 -4.06
N ALA A 436 11.66 -26.76 -5.15
CA ALA A 436 11.55 -28.21 -5.11
C ALA A 436 12.78 -28.93 -4.54
N ALA A 437 13.95 -28.30 -4.52
CA ALA A 437 15.17 -28.82 -3.91
C ALA A 437 15.38 -28.36 -2.46
N ASN A 438 14.53 -27.44 -1.93
CA ASN A 438 14.62 -26.91 -0.59
C ASN A 438 13.86 -27.80 0.43
N GLY A 439 14.51 -28.17 1.53
CA GLY A 439 13.94 -29.06 2.56
C GLY A 439 12.72 -28.46 3.26
N ARG A 440 12.73 -27.15 3.57
CA ARG A 440 11.61 -26.44 4.20
C ARG A 440 10.41 -26.33 3.26
N ALA A 441 10.63 -25.98 2.01
CA ALA A 441 9.59 -25.92 0.98
C ALA A 441 8.89 -27.29 0.82
N ARG A 442 9.65 -28.38 0.83
CA ARG A 442 9.09 -29.74 0.81
C ARG A 442 8.26 -30.05 2.05
N ALA A 443 8.74 -29.67 3.23
CA ALA A 443 7.99 -29.88 4.47
C ALA A 443 6.67 -29.08 4.52
N MET A 444 6.65 -27.91 3.87
CA MET A 444 5.46 -27.06 3.72
C MET A 444 4.54 -27.50 2.57
N GLN A 445 4.98 -28.40 1.69
CA GLN A 445 4.33 -28.73 0.41
C GLN A 445 4.21 -27.53 -0.56
N GLU A 446 5.14 -26.56 -0.42
CA GLU A 446 5.21 -25.31 -1.20
C GLU A 446 6.47 -25.36 -2.09
N THR A 447 6.50 -26.27 -3.04
CA THR A 447 7.69 -26.59 -3.83
C THR A 447 7.74 -25.90 -5.19
N GLU A 448 6.70 -25.16 -5.56
CA GLU A 448 6.62 -24.45 -6.82
C GLU A 448 7.49 -23.18 -6.79
N GLY A 449 8.18 -22.91 -7.92
CA GLY A 449 8.96 -21.71 -8.09
C GLY A 449 10.46 -21.84 -7.88
N MET A 450 11.14 -20.71 -7.80
CA MET A 450 12.60 -20.62 -7.77
C MET A 450 13.10 -19.28 -7.23
N VAL A 451 14.38 -19.25 -6.88
CA VAL A 451 15.17 -18.04 -6.65
C VAL A 451 16.19 -17.91 -7.77
N LYS A 452 16.34 -16.71 -8.35
CA LYS A 452 17.35 -16.36 -9.35
C LYS A 452 18.15 -15.17 -8.85
N VAL A 453 19.48 -15.28 -8.88
CA VAL A 453 20.45 -14.23 -8.54
C VAL A 453 21.22 -13.85 -9.80
N LEU A 454 21.35 -12.56 -10.06
CA LEU A 454 22.17 -11.98 -11.10
C LEU A 454 23.30 -11.19 -10.45
N SER A 455 24.56 -11.45 -10.82
CA SER A 455 25.72 -10.71 -10.34
C SER A 455 26.56 -10.20 -11.51
N ASP A 456 27.26 -9.11 -11.27
CA ASP A 456 28.24 -8.55 -12.20
C ASP A 456 29.39 -9.56 -12.45
N GLU A 457 29.83 -9.72 -13.70
CA GLU A 457 30.81 -10.73 -14.06
C GLU A 457 32.19 -10.44 -13.45
N ASP A 458 32.58 -9.17 -13.35
CA ASP A 458 33.92 -8.74 -12.92
C ASP A 458 33.98 -8.52 -11.41
N THR A 459 32.99 -7.83 -10.82
CA THR A 459 32.99 -7.41 -9.41
C THR A 459 32.23 -8.36 -8.49
N ASP A 460 31.45 -9.28 -9.04
CA ASP A 460 30.49 -10.16 -8.35
C ASP A 460 29.37 -9.44 -7.57
N GLN A 461 29.24 -8.11 -7.70
CA GLN A 461 28.18 -7.37 -7.05
C GLN A 461 26.80 -7.88 -7.48
N VAL A 462 25.88 -8.04 -6.55
CA VAL A 462 24.50 -8.45 -6.85
C VAL A 462 23.79 -7.34 -7.63
N LEU A 463 23.39 -7.64 -8.87
CA LEU A 463 22.68 -6.72 -9.78
C LEU A 463 21.17 -6.87 -9.72
N GLY A 464 20.69 -8.05 -9.34
CA GLY A 464 19.26 -8.32 -9.23
C GLY A 464 18.96 -9.69 -8.62
N VAL A 465 17.83 -9.76 -7.91
CA VAL A 465 17.30 -11.01 -7.34
C VAL A 465 15.83 -11.13 -7.66
N HIS A 466 15.42 -12.31 -8.11
CA HIS A 466 14.07 -12.58 -8.57
C HIS A 466 13.56 -13.88 -7.93
N ILE A 467 12.40 -13.82 -7.27
CA ILE A 467 11.84 -14.93 -6.50
C ILE A 467 10.40 -15.17 -6.92
N ILE A 468 10.06 -16.40 -7.21
CA ILE A 468 8.67 -16.86 -7.27
C ILE A 468 8.56 -18.08 -6.36
N GLY A 469 7.70 -18.01 -5.34
CA GLY A 469 7.55 -19.09 -4.36
C GLY A 469 6.86 -18.65 -3.09
N ALA A 470 6.78 -19.54 -2.12
CA ALA A 470 6.22 -19.23 -0.81
C ALA A 470 7.06 -18.16 -0.09
N SER A 471 6.40 -17.17 0.49
CA SER A 471 7.03 -16.08 1.27
C SER A 471 8.08 -15.28 0.48
N ALA A 472 7.91 -15.16 -0.84
CA ALA A 472 8.84 -14.37 -1.67
C ALA A 472 8.88 -12.91 -1.23
N SER A 473 7.76 -12.36 -0.74
CA SER A 473 7.65 -11.01 -0.17
C SER A 473 8.57 -10.77 1.03
N GLU A 474 8.75 -11.78 1.88
CA GLU A 474 9.63 -11.71 3.04
C GLU A 474 11.09 -12.02 2.66
N LEU A 475 11.30 -12.97 1.75
CA LEU A 475 12.63 -13.38 1.33
C LEU A 475 13.37 -12.28 0.57
N ILE A 476 12.68 -11.47 -0.22
CA ILE A 476 13.30 -10.42 -1.04
C ILE A 476 14.02 -9.36 -0.18
N GLY A 477 13.57 -9.15 1.06
CA GLY A 477 14.21 -8.22 2.00
C GLY A 477 15.68 -8.54 2.27
N GLN A 478 16.07 -9.83 2.24
CA GLN A 478 17.47 -10.24 2.41
C GLN A 478 18.33 -9.80 1.22
N ALA A 479 17.78 -9.87 0.01
CA ALA A 479 18.43 -9.40 -1.20
C ALA A 479 18.53 -7.86 -1.20
N VAL A 480 17.48 -7.15 -0.80
CA VAL A 480 17.50 -5.69 -0.65
C VAL A 480 18.62 -5.25 0.29
N ILE A 481 18.72 -5.84 1.47
CA ILE A 481 19.80 -5.53 2.45
C ILE A 481 21.18 -5.80 1.82
N SER A 482 21.37 -6.96 1.16
CA SER A 482 22.64 -7.27 0.52
C SER A 482 23.02 -6.24 -0.55
N MET A 483 22.06 -5.87 -1.42
CA MET A 483 22.27 -4.90 -2.49
C MET A 483 22.51 -3.48 -1.95
N GLU A 484 21.79 -3.08 -0.90
CA GLU A 484 21.94 -1.76 -0.27
C GLU A 484 23.34 -1.55 0.29
N PHE A 485 23.95 -2.60 0.83
CA PHE A 485 25.33 -2.57 1.32
C PHE A 485 26.38 -2.95 0.26
N GLY A 486 26.00 -3.03 -1.02
CA GLY A 486 26.91 -3.36 -2.12
C GLY A 486 27.46 -4.79 -2.08
N GLY A 487 26.70 -5.72 -1.48
CA GLY A 487 27.10 -7.12 -1.31
C GLY A 487 27.25 -7.86 -2.63
N SER A 488 28.17 -8.84 -2.62
CA SER A 488 28.44 -9.76 -3.72
C SER A 488 27.60 -11.05 -3.62
N SER A 489 27.55 -11.83 -4.71
CA SER A 489 26.96 -13.17 -4.64
C SER A 489 27.75 -14.08 -3.70
N GLU A 490 29.07 -13.90 -3.58
CA GLU A 490 29.92 -14.63 -2.64
C GLU A 490 29.60 -14.26 -1.18
N ASP A 491 29.27 -12.99 -0.86
CA ASP A 491 28.86 -12.61 0.50
C ASP A 491 27.59 -13.34 0.93
N ILE A 492 26.60 -13.45 0.05
CA ILE A 492 25.40 -14.25 0.29
C ILE A 492 25.77 -15.74 0.44
N ALA A 493 26.62 -16.27 -0.45
CA ALA A 493 27.03 -17.66 -0.46
C ALA A 493 27.86 -18.07 0.78
N ARG A 494 28.50 -17.12 1.46
CA ARG A 494 29.26 -17.35 2.71
C ARG A 494 28.46 -17.05 3.98
N THR A 495 27.32 -16.42 3.84
CA THR A 495 26.43 -16.13 4.98
C THR A 495 25.83 -17.42 5.51
N VAL A 496 25.80 -17.59 6.83
CA VAL A 496 25.19 -18.76 7.48
C VAL A 496 23.68 -18.53 7.62
N PHE A 497 22.91 -19.32 6.90
CA PHE A 497 21.45 -19.33 7.01
C PHE A 497 20.97 -20.41 7.97
N ALA A 498 19.87 -20.15 8.67
CA ALA A 498 19.26 -21.12 9.55
C ALA A 498 18.70 -22.33 8.77
N HIS A 499 18.85 -23.53 9.33
CA HIS A 499 18.33 -24.77 8.73
C HIS A 499 17.23 -25.39 9.59
N PRO A 500 16.08 -25.86 9.00
CA PRO A 500 15.67 -25.69 7.61
C PRO A 500 14.84 -24.41 7.42
N THR A 501 15.15 -23.63 6.41
CA THR A 501 14.42 -22.39 6.05
C THR A 501 14.27 -22.24 4.55
N LEU A 502 13.32 -21.39 4.12
CA LEU A 502 13.20 -20.99 2.71
C LEU A 502 14.38 -20.09 2.27
N SER A 503 14.99 -19.37 3.21
CA SER A 503 16.16 -18.50 2.97
C SER A 503 17.38 -19.25 2.40
N GLU A 504 17.50 -20.56 2.69
CA GLU A 504 18.54 -21.39 2.08
C GLU A 504 18.41 -21.46 0.55
N SER A 505 17.23 -21.15 -0.02
CA SER A 505 17.09 -21.07 -1.47
C SER A 505 17.81 -19.87 -2.07
N LEU A 506 17.90 -18.74 -1.34
CA LEU A 506 18.72 -17.59 -1.76
C LEU A 506 20.23 -17.92 -1.66
N HIS A 507 20.63 -18.57 -0.57
CA HIS A 507 22.00 -19.05 -0.41
C HIS A 507 22.44 -19.99 -1.55
N GLU A 508 21.63 -20.99 -1.86
CA GLU A 508 21.90 -21.95 -2.95
C GLU A 508 21.87 -21.29 -4.34
N ALA A 509 20.99 -20.29 -4.56
CA ALA A 509 20.99 -19.52 -5.79
C ALA A 509 22.27 -18.67 -5.95
N ALA A 510 22.77 -18.09 -4.86
CA ALA A 510 24.05 -17.39 -4.85
C ALA A 510 25.24 -18.35 -5.11
N LEU A 511 25.27 -19.52 -4.50
CA LEU A 511 26.24 -20.58 -4.82
C LEU A 511 26.15 -21.02 -6.29
N ALA A 512 24.93 -21.07 -6.85
CA ALA A 512 24.71 -21.47 -8.24
C ALA A 512 25.29 -20.49 -9.25
N VAL A 513 25.49 -19.21 -8.90
CA VAL A 513 26.17 -18.21 -9.76
C VAL A 513 27.51 -18.74 -10.25
N ASP A 514 28.28 -19.38 -9.37
CA ASP A 514 29.59 -19.99 -9.68
C ASP A 514 29.50 -21.50 -9.93
N GLY A 515 28.29 -22.06 -10.08
CA GLY A 515 28.09 -23.49 -10.29
C GLY A 515 28.44 -24.34 -9.05
N ARG A 516 28.37 -23.77 -7.84
CA ARG A 516 28.70 -24.40 -6.56
C ARG A 516 27.51 -24.85 -5.75
N ALA A 517 26.27 -24.71 -6.28
CA ALA A 517 25.06 -25.17 -5.58
C ALA A 517 25.19 -26.64 -5.14
N LEU A 518 24.78 -26.95 -3.93
CA LEU A 518 25.01 -28.24 -3.28
C LEU A 518 23.81 -29.19 -3.44
N HIS A 519 22.59 -28.65 -3.49
CA HIS A 519 21.37 -29.46 -3.48
C HIS A 519 20.67 -29.57 -4.83
N ILE A 520 21.32 -29.15 -5.92
CA ILE A 520 20.90 -29.40 -7.29
C ILE A 520 22.03 -30.05 -8.11
N ALA A 521 21.64 -30.85 -9.10
CA ALA A 521 22.61 -31.49 -9.99
C ALA A 521 23.39 -30.43 -10.79
N ARG A 522 24.69 -30.55 -10.83
CA ARG A 522 25.55 -29.68 -11.65
C ARG A 522 25.24 -29.92 -13.13
N LYS A 523 24.86 -28.88 -13.85
CA LYS A 523 24.80 -28.96 -15.31
C LYS A 523 26.23 -29.09 -15.83
N HIS A 524 26.57 -30.25 -16.41
CA HIS A 524 27.81 -30.37 -17.18
C HIS A 524 27.75 -29.37 -18.34
N ARG A 525 28.76 -28.49 -18.41
CA ARG A 525 28.93 -27.58 -19.55
C ARG A 525 29.28 -28.35 -20.82
#